data_c53286c1eef6cc99b47095ac921ef58b
#
_entry.id   c53286c1eef6cc99b47095ac921ef58b
#
_cell.length_a   1.000
_cell.length_b   1.000
_cell.length_c   1.000
_cell.angle_alpha   90.00
_cell.angle_beta   90.00
_cell.angle_gamma   90.00
#
_symmetry.space_group_name_H-M   'P 1'
#
loop_
_entity.id
_entity.type
_entity.pdbx_description
1 polymer ?
#
loop_
_entity_poly.entity_id
_entity_poly.type
_entity_poly.pdbx_seq_one_letter_code
_entity_poly.pdbx_strand_id
1 'polypeptide(L)'
;MRRQVLCASFARGRITLLRKAVAEHAAYEGLSGRRLEDFVLAVNEITTNAVVHGGGYGRLRLWSHGGRLWCEVTDEGPGLPAGWMGDTRPPAGFEFRGRGLWLTRMLCEHITIVSGPGGTTVTFAAVDP
;
A
#
# COMPACT_ATOMS: atom_id res chain seq x y z
N MET A 1 15.71 -6.97 -13.06
CA MET A 1 16.19 -7.49 -11.78
C MET A 1 15.56 -6.73 -10.63
N ARG A 2 15.14 -7.43 -9.61
CA ARG A 2 14.48 -6.86 -8.45
C ARG A 2 15.51 -6.48 -7.39
N ARG A 3 15.48 -5.22 -6.93
CA ARG A 3 16.41 -4.74 -5.90
C ARG A 3 15.62 -4.24 -4.69
N GLN A 4 15.85 -4.84 -3.53
CA GLN A 4 15.14 -4.45 -2.31
C GLN A 4 15.59 -3.05 -1.85
N VAL A 5 14.62 -2.22 -1.50
CA VAL A 5 14.84 -0.83 -1.06
C VAL A 5 14.55 -0.71 0.44
N LEU A 6 13.45 -1.28 0.91
CA LEU A 6 13.05 -1.20 2.31
C LEU A 6 12.25 -2.44 2.69
N CYS A 7 12.46 -2.94 3.90
CA CYS A 7 11.65 -4.01 4.47
C CYS A 7 11.41 -3.66 5.94
N ALA A 8 10.13 -3.57 6.33
CA ALA A 8 9.79 -3.15 7.69
C ALA A 8 8.51 -3.83 8.15
N SER A 9 8.49 -4.20 9.42
CA SER A 9 7.26 -4.58 10.12
C SER A 9 6.70 -3.35 10.80
N PHE A 10 5.38 -3.25 10.90
CA PHE A 10 4.75 -2.10 11.54
C PHE A 10 3.52 -2.52 12.33
N ALA A 11 3.16 -1.67 13.28
CA ALA A 11 2.00 -1.86 14.13
C ALA A 11 1.34 -0.52 14.40
N ARG A 12 0.23 -0.53 15.12
CA ARG A 12 -0.44 0.69 15.55
C ARG A 12 0.54 1.59 16.29
N GLY A 13 0.52 2.89 15.99
CA GLY A 13 1.43 3.86 16.56
C GLY A 13 2.75 4.02 15.81
N ARG A 14 3.00 3.20 14.78
CA ARG A 14 4.24 3.26 13.99
C ARG A 14 4.03 3.74 12.56
N ILE A 15 2.79 4.01 12.17
CA ILE A 15 2.46 4.37 10.78
C ILE A 15 3.14 5.68 10.36
N THR A 16 3.19 6.68 11.24
CA THR A 16 3.83 7.96 10.93
C THR A 16 5.31 7.81 10.63
N LEU A 17 6.03 7.03 11.44
CA LEU A 17 7.45 6.76 11.22
C LEU A 17 7.67 5.96 9.94
N LEU A 18 6.83 4.98 9.68
CA LEU A 18 6.90 4.17 8.48
C LEU A 18 6.70 5.04 7.23
N ARG A 19 5.67 5.89 7.24
CA ARG A 19 5.38 6.80 6.12
C ARG A 19 6.58 7.70 5.82
N LYS A 20 7.23 8.20 6.86
CA LYS A 20 8.42 9.05 6.72
C LYS A 20 9.56 8.28 6.06
N ALA A 21 9.81 7.06 6.51
CA ALA A 21 10.85 6.21 5.92
C ALA A 21 10.53 5.90 4.43
N VAL A 22 9.28 5.60 4.13
CA VAL A 22 8.84 5.35 2.75
C VAL A 22 9.09 6.59 1.89
N ALA A 23 8.73 7.77 2.36
CA ALA A 23 8.93 9.01 1.62
C ALA A 23 10.41 9.26 1.32
N GLU A 24 11.27 9.05 2.30
CA GLU A 24 12.72 9.23 2.14
C GLU A 24 13.30 8.24 1.12
N HIS A 25 12.94 6.97 1.23
CA HIS A 25 13.42 5.95 0.31
C HIS A 25 12.87 6.16 -1.11
N ALA A 26 11.59 6.52 -1.24
CA ALA A 26 10.99 6.78 -2.54
C ALA A 26 11.65 7.99 -3.23
N ALA A 27 11.92 9.05 -2.49
CA ALA A 27 12.62 10.22 -3.03
C ALA A 27 14.04 9.84 -3.48
N TYR A 28 14.74 9.05 -2.70
CA TYR A 28 16.07 8.57 -3.07
C TYR A 28 16.03 7.74 -4.35
N GLU A 29 14.96 6.98 -4.57
CA GLU A 29 14.78 6.17 -5.77
C GLU A 29 14.31 6.98 -6.98
N GLY A 30 14.16 8.29 -6.84
CA GLY A 30 13.87 9.18 -7.96
C GLY A 30 12.45 9.71 -8.04
N LEU A 31 11.57 9.34 -7.12
CA LEU A 31 10.23 9.91 -7.10
C LEU A 31 10.28 11.35 -6.57
N SER A 32 9.51 12.23 -7.18
CA SER A 32 9.41 13.62 -6.75
C SER A 32 8.04 14.17 -7.09
N GLY A 33 7.71 15.34 -6.53
CA GLY A 33 6.48 16.03 -6.84
C GLY A 33 5.24 15.18 -6.59
N ARG A 34 4.30 15.23 -7.52
CA ARG A 34 3.03 14.52 -7.39
C ARG A 34 3.18 13.00 -7.33
N ARG A 35 4.11 12.45 -8.09
CA ARG A 35 4.36 11.00 -8.07
C ARG A 35 4.76 10.53 -6.68
N LEU A 36 5.63 11.28 -6.02
CA LEU A 36 6.06 10.98 -4.66
C LEU A 36 4.89 11.09 -3.68
N GLU A 37 4.14 12.20 -3.75
CA GLU A 37 2.99 12.42 -2.88
C GLU A 37 1.93 11.33 -3.03
N ASP A 38 1.60 10.98 -4.26
CA ASP A 38 0.60 9.95 -4.55
C ASP A 38 1.04 8.58 -4.05
N PHE A 39 2.29 8.23 -4.26
CA PHE A 39 2.82 6.96 -3.79
C PHE A 39 2.80 6.86 -2.26
N VAL A 40 3.25 7.90 -1.58
CA VAL A 40 3.26 7.95 -0.12
C VAL A 40 1.83 7.89 0.43
N LEU A 41 0.90 8.60 -0.20
CA LEU A 41 -0.50 8.56 0.21
C LEU A 41 -1.08 7.14 0.08
N ALA A 42 -0.82 6.48 -1.04
CA ALA A 42 -1.27 5.10 -1.25
C ALA A 42 -0.69 4.17 -0.19
N VAL A 43 0.60 4.26 0.09
CA VAL A 43 1.25 3.45 1.12
C VAL A 43 0.60 3.71 2.49
N ASN A 44 0.34 4.97 2.82
CA ASN A 44 -0.30 5.33 4.09
C ASN A 44 -1.69 4.70 4.20
N GLU A 45 -2.49 4.75 3.14
CA GLU A 45 -3.83 4.18 3.15
C GLU A 45 -3.80 2.65 3.33
N ILE A 46 -2.91 1.97 2.63
CA ILE A 46 -2.85 0.50 2.69
C ILE A 46 -2.28 0.03 4.03
N THR A 47 -1.27 0.71 4.59
CA THR A 47 -0.73 0.36 5.89
C THR A 47 -1.74 0.65 7.01
N THR A 48 -2.49 1.73 6.89
CA THR A 48 -3.57 2.03 7.83
C THR A 48 -4.64 0.94 7.80
N ASN A 49 -5.01 0.45 6.61
CA ASN A 49 -5.94 -0.66 6.48
C ASN A 49 -5.43 -1.92 7.19
N ALA A 50 -4.15 -2.22 7.07
CA ALA A 50 -3.56 -3.37 7.74
C ALA A 50 -3.67 -3.24 9.27
N VAL A 51 -3.45 -2.05 9.81
CA VAL A 51 -3.56 -1.82 11.25
C VAL A 51 -5.01 -1.84 11.72
N VAL A 52 -5.92 -1.18 11.00
CA VAL A 52 -7.31 -1.03 11.43
C VAL A 52 -8.12 -2.32 11.18
N HIS A 53 -7.91 -2.97 10.05
CA HIS A 53 -8.74 -4.11 9.62
C HIS A 53 -7.96 -5.42 9.49
N GLY A 54 -6.64 -5.37 9.45
CA GLY A 54 -5.78 -6.50 9.15
C GLY A 54 -5.06 -7.10 10.36
N GLY A 55 -5.64 -7.00 11.55
CA GLY A 55 -5.08 -7.61 12.74
C GLY A 55 -4.17 -6.72 13.58
N GLY A 56 -4.01 -5.46 13.21
CA GLY A 56 -3.27 -4.49 14.02
C GLY A 56 -1.79 -4.34 13.68
N TYR A 57 -1.27 -5.15 12.78
CA TYR A 57 0.12 -5.06 12.35
C TYR A 57 0.27 -5.59 10.93
N GLY A 58 1.41 -5.31 10.32
CA GLY A 58 1.69 -5.78 8.99
C GLY A 58 3.17 -5.69 8.65
N ARG A 59 3.48 -6.04 7.41
CA ARG A 59 4.82 -5.94 6.86
C ARG A 59 4.78 -5.18 5.55
N LEU A 60 5.78 -4.34 5.35
CA LEU A 60 5.92 -3.55 4.14
C LEU A 60 7.24 -3.89 3.47
N ARG A 61 7.20 -4.02 2.15
CA ARG A 61 8.41 -4.13 1.35
C ARG A 61 8.35 -3.14 0.19
N LEU A 62 9.46 -2.45 -0.03
CA LEU A 62 9.66 -1.66 -1.23
C LEU A 62 10.79 -2.29 -2.03
N TRP A 63 10.63 -2.36 -3.33
CA TRP A 63 11.71 -2.81 -4.22
C TRP A 63 11.65 -2.04 -5.53
N SER A 64 12.79 -2.04 -6.22
CA SER A 64 12.92 -1.46 -7.56
C SER A 64 12.97 -2.58 -8.58
N HIS A 65 12.18 -2.47 -9.64
CA HIS A 65 12.16 -3.44 -10.72
C HIS A 65 11.63 -2.77 -11.99
N GLY A 66 12.33 -2.98 -13.11
CA GLY A 66 11.89 -2.44 -14.38
C GLY A 66 11.80 -0.92 -14.44
N GLY A 67 12.65 -0.22 -13.68
CA GLY A 67 12.62 1.24 -13.63
C GLY A 67 11.51 1.81 -12.77
N ARG A 68 10.83 0.98 -12.02
CA ARG A 68 9.72 1.40 -11.14
C ARG A 68 9.98 1.06 -9.69
N LEU A 69 9.37 1.84 -8.81
CA LEU A 69 9.32 1.53 -7.39
C LEU A 69 8.01 0.78 -7.09
N TRP A 70 8.14 -0.36 -6.42
CA TRP A 70 7.04 -1.24 -6.06
C TRP A 70 6.87 -1.27 -4.55
N CYS A 71 5.64 -1.46 -4.12
CA CYS A 71 5.29 -1.62 -2.71
C CYS A 71 4.43 -2.86 -2.53
N GLU A 72 4.69 -3.61 -1.45
CA GLU A 72 3.85 -4.72 -1.03
C GLU A 72 3.57 -4.56 0.45
N VAL A 73 2.30 -4.63 0.82
CA VAL A 73 1.87 -4.60 2.22
C VAL A 73 1.11 -5.89 2.50
N THR A 74 1.54 -6.62 3.50
CA THR A 74 0.93 -7.89 3.92
C THR A 74 0.43 -7.78 5.35
N ASP A 75 -0.79 -8.24 5.60
CA ASP A 75 -1.32 -8.40 6.94
C ASP A 75 -1.79 -9.85 7.16
N GLU A 76 -2.03 -10.22 8.41
CA GLU A 76 -2.53 -11.54 8.79
C GLU A 76 -3.93 -11.49 9.36
N GLY A 77 -4.71 -10.48 8.96
CA GLY A 77 -6.09 -10.32 9.40
C GLY A 77 -7.06 -11.27 8.70
N PRO A 78 -8.36 -11.04 8.87
CA PRO A 78 -9.39 -11.96 8.35
C PRO A 78 -9.62 -11.88 6.85
N GLY A 79 -8.93 -11.00 6.14
CA GLY A 79 -9.12 -10.81 4.72
C GLY A 79 -10.22 -9.80 4.41
N LEU A 80 -10.43 -9.56 3.12
CA LEU A 80 -11.44 -8.64 2.63
C LEU A 80 -12.79 -9.34 2.53
N PRO A 81 -13.89 -8.61 2.74
CA PRO A 81 -15.23 -9.16 2.50
C PRO A 81 -15.41 -9.60 1.04
N ALA A 82 -16.30 -10.55 0.84
CA ALA A 82 -16.65 -11.03 -0.50
C ALA A 82 -17.17 -9.87 -1.36
N GLY A 83 -16.78 -9.87 -2.64
CA GLY A 83 -17.22 -8.85 -3.60
C GLY A 83 -16.38 -7.58 -3.62
N TRP A 84 -15.49 -7.42 -2.69
CA TRP A 84 -14.68 -6.21 -2.55
C TRP A 84 -13.63 -6.03 -3.65
N MET A 85 -13.08 -7.13 -4.10
CA MET A 85 -11.91 -7.14 -4.98
C MET A 85 -12.18 -6.63 -6.38
N GLY A 86 -13.42 -6.67 -6.82
CA GLY A 86 -13.81 -6.25 -8.17
C GLY A 86 -14.43 -4.85 -8.25
N ASP A 87 -14.64 -4.20 -7.13
CA ASP A 87 -15.32 -2.91 -7.13
C ASP A 87 -14.35 -1.77 -7.44
N THR A 88 -14.57 -1.10 -8.58
CA THR A 88 -13.75 0.03 -9.02
C THR A 88 -14.43 1.37 -8.78
N ARG A 89 -15.61 1.38 -8.19
CA ARG A 89 -16.36 2.62 -7.92
C ARG A 89 -15.89 3.25 -6.62
N PRO A 90 -15.99 4.59 -6.50
CA PRO A 90 -15.71 5.23 -5.22
C PRO A 90 -16.64 4.66 -4.14
N PRO A 91 -16.11 4.41 -2.93
CA PRO A 91 -16.95 3.92 -1.86
C PRO A 91 -17.97 4.96 -1.43
N ALA A 92 -19.17 4.52 -1.05
CA ALA A 92 -20.20 5.38 -0.49
C ALA A 92 -19.96 5.55 1.01
N GLY A 93 -20.05 6.78 1.51
CA GLY A 93 -19.96 7.05 2.93
C GLY A 93 -18.56 6.85 3.53
N PHE A 94 -18.49 6.23 4.69
CA PHE A 94 -17.28 6.16 5.51
C PHE A 94 -16.60 4.79 5.50
N GLU A 95 -16.68 4.07 4.40
CA GLU A 95 -16.01 2.77 4.29
C GLU A 95 -14.51 2.97 4.07
N PHE A 96 -13.76 3.11 5.16
CA PHE A 96 -12.33 3.42 5.13
C PHE A 96 -11.53 2.44 4.26
N ARG A 97 -11.83 1.15 4.37
CA ARG A 97 -11.09 0.13 3.65
C ARG A 97 -11.28 0.28 2.14
N GLY A 98 -12.51 0.57 1.71
CA GLY A 98 -12.83 0.78 0.31
C GLY A 98 -12.17 2.02 -0.25
N ARG A 99 -12.17 3.07 0.53
CA ARG A 99 -11.54 4.31 0.12
C ARG A 99 -10.05 4.13 -0.11
N GLY A 100 -9.35 3.43 0.78
CA GLY A 100 -7.91 3.22 0.66
C GLY A 100 -7.54 2.43 -0.58
N LEU A 101 -8.25 1.33 -0.85
CA LEU A 101 -8.02 0.54 -2.05
C LEU A 101 -8.38 1.30 -3.32
N TRP A 102 -9.49 2.03 -3.29
CA TRP A 102 -9.91 2.86 -4.41
C TRP A 102 -8.87 3.94 -4.72
N LEU A 103 -8.40 4.66 -3.70
CA LEU A 103 -7.37 5.68 -3.86
C LEU A 103 -6.09 5.09 -4.44
N THR A 104 -5.67 3.93 -3.95
CA THR A 104 -4.46 3.29 -4.45
C THR A 104 -4.59 2.97 -5.94
N ARG A 105 -5.77 2.52 -6.39
CA ARG A 105 -6.03 2.29 -7.81
C ARG A 105 -5.98 3.56 -8.63
N MET A 106 -6.41 4.68 -8.06
CA MET A 106 -6.38 5.97 -8.75
C MET A 106 -4.98 6.57 -8.81
N LEU A 107 -4.14 6.32 -7.79
CA LEU A 107 -2.86 7.00 -7.60
C LEU A 107 -1.65 6.19 -8.07
N CYS A 108 -1.81 4.89 -8.22
CA CYS A 108 -0.71 3.98 -8.56
C CYS A 108 -1.11 3.04 -9.68
N GLU A 109 -0.18 2.19 -10.09
CA GLU A 109 -0.37 1.25 -11.20
C GLU A 109 -0.09 -0.19 -10.76
N HIS A 110 -0.54 -1.14 -11.57
CA HIS A 110 -0.28 -2.58 -11.40
C HIS A 110 -0.69 -3.12 -10.03
N ILE A 111 -1.89 -2.72 -9.59
CA ILE A 111 -2.38 -3.15 -8.29
C ILE A 111 -2.84 -4.60 -8.34
N THR A 112 -2.29 -5.40 -7.42
CA THR A 112 -2.70 -6.79 -7.21
C THR A 112 -3.11 -6.96 -5.76
N ILE A 113 -4.26 -7.58 -5.54
CA ILE A 113 -4.77 -7.84 -4.20
C ILE A 113 -5.04 -9.34 -4.08
N VAL A 114 -4.39 -9.96 -3.10
CA VAL A 114 -4.62 -11.37 -2.76
C VAL A 114 -5.14 -11.38 -1.32
N SER A 115 -6.33 -11.92 -1.12
CA SER A 115 -6.98 -11.90 0.19
C SER A 115 -7.66 -13.23 0.49
N GLY A 116 -7.60 -13.64 1.75
CA GLY A 116 -8.21 -14.86 2.24
C GLY A 116 -8.29 -14.83 3.77
N PRO A 117 -8.74 -15.93 4.37
CA PRO A 117 -8.92 -15.97 5.84
C PRO A 117 -7.63 -15.82 6.62
N GLY A 118 -6.48 -16.03 5.99
CA GLY A 118 -5.17 -15.86 6.64
C GLY A 118 -4.55 -14.49 6.46
N GLY A 119 -5.18 -13.58 5.73
CA GLY A 119 -4.66 -12.24 5.56
C GLY A 119 -4.82 -11.66 4.16
N THR A 120 -4.27 -10.47 3.97
CA THR A 120 -4.36 -9.74 2.70
C THR A 120 -2.96 -9.25 2.30
N THR A 121 -2.65 -9.36 1.01
CA THR A 121 -1.44 -8.80 0.43
C THR A 121 -1.84 -7.86 -0.70
N VAL A 122 -1.39 -6.62 -0.62
CA VAL A 122 -1.64 -5.61 -1.65
C VAL A 122 -0.29 -5.22 -2.25
N THR A 123 -0.16 -5.33 -3.56
CA THR A 123 1.07 -4.99 -4.28
C THR A 123 0.74 -3.94 -5.34
N PHE A 124 1.56 -2.92 -5.46
CA PHE A 124 1.36 -1.88 -6.47
C PHE A 124 2.66 -1.18 -6.79
N ALA A 125 2.67 -0.44 -7.90
CA ALA A 125 3.83 0.32 -8.36
C ALA A 125 3.50 1.80 -8.46
N ALA A 126 4.51 2.64 -8.28
CA ALA A 126 4.39 4.06 -8.57
C ALA A 126 4.09 4.26 -10.06
N VAL A 127 3.36 5.32 -10.37
CA VAL A 127 3.05 5.70 -11.75
C VAL A 127 4.36 5.99 -12.49
N ASP A 128 4.44 5.62 -13.76
CA ASP A 128 5.57 5.99 -14.62
C ASP A 128 5.70 7.50 -14.77
N PRO A 129 6.93 8.00 -14.86
CA PRO A 129 7.15 9.44 -15.09
C PRO A 129 6.55 9.91 -16.40
#